data_232a2cf64fa848bf08ed63257a820de5
#
_entry.id   232a2cf64fa848bf08ed63257a820de5
#
_cell.length_a   1.000
_cell.length_b   1.000
_cell.length_c   1.000
_cell.angle_alpha   90.00
_cell.angle_beta   90.00
_cell.angle_gamma   90.00
#
_symmetry.space_group_name_H-M   'P 1'
#
loop_
_entity.id
_entity.type
_entity.pdbx_description
1 polymer ?
#
loop_
_entity_poly.entity_id
_entity_poly.type
_entity_poly.pdbx_seq_one_letter_code
_entity_poly.pdbx_strand_id
1 'polypeptide(L)'
;MDGHAETNDESGLELLVKASSDGKGLGDCIQCHRLMMFLALKGVDAKVTTIDLVRKPTFFKENYSGMKLPCLSHDLPDGKKIIIDDAAEIEDHLEQHFPEPKLKFGSGENDGGATKAEGRIFQKFSACMRNKDADVDEKLKGFLLDELSRLNTFLGSSTKIPGRFLAGDSMTQPDCVLLPKLHQLRVALKFYKDFEIPEKYEKLIAYLNAAEEEEIFTGTRCDADEVLLFWSTHGDQKKAQQFLRTRSGSIHK
;
A
#
# COMPACT_ATOMS: atom_id res chain seq x y z
N MET A 1 -6.18 -32.40 -12.99
CA MET A 1 -5.83 -31.68 -14.25
C MET A 1 -6.03 -30.22 -13.93
N ASP A 2 -4.97 -29.60 -13.39
CA ASP A 2 -5.02 -28.22 -12.94
C ASP A 2 -4.63 -27.34 -14.13
N GLY A 3 -5.65 -26.75 -14.77
CA GLY A 3 -5.46 -25.80 -15.86
C GLY A 3 -4.95 -24.46 -15.30
N HIS A 4 -3.65 -24.30 -15.20
CA HIS A 4 -3.07 -22.97 -15.16
C HIS A 4 -3.32 -22.32 -16.50
N ALA A 5 -4.19 -21.31 -16.55
CA ALA A 5 -4.27 -20.41 -17.68
C ALA A 5 -2.88 -19.71 -17.77
N GLU A 6 -2.10 -20.11 -18.78
CA GLU A 6 -0.92 -19.35 -19.19
C GLU A 6 -1.46 -18.00 -19.71
N THR A 7 -1.41 -16.98 -18.88
CA THR A 7 -1.52 -15.61 -19.38
C THR A 7 -0.28 -15.36 -20.21
N ASN A 8 -0.44 -15.10 -21.50
CA ASN A 8 0.62 -14.61 -22.37
C ASN A 8 1.09 -13.27 -21.78
N ASP A 9 2.13 -13.31 -20.99
CA ASP A 9 2.80 -12.14 -20.45
C ASP A 9 3.69 -11.56 -21.55
N GLU A 10 3.09 -10.72 -22.42
CA GLU A 10 3.82 -10.03 -23.48
C GLU A 10 4.74 -8.93 -22.94
N SER A 11 4.56 -8.52 -21.68
CA SER A 11 5.35 -7.45 -21.05
C SER A 11 6.71 -7.90 -20.56
N GLY A 12 6.90 -9.18 -20.27
CA GLY A 12 8.09 -9.73 -19.63
C GLY A 12 8.27 -9.28 -18.18
N LEU A 13 7.20 -8.76 -17.54
CA LEU A 13 7.23 -8.24 -16.17
C LEU A 13 6.74 -9.28 -15.16
N GLU A 14 7.50 -9.47 -14.09
CA GLU A 14 7.05 -10.22 -12.91
C GLU A 14 7.24 -9.35 -11.66
N LEU A 15 6.15 -9.08 -10.94
CA LEU A 15 6.19 -8.40 -9.64
C LEU A 15 6.05 -9.43 -8.51
N LEU A 16 7.12 -9.59 -7.73
CA LEU A 16 7.13 -10.43 -6.54
C LEU A 16 6.66 -9.59 -5.34
N VAL A 17 5.62 -10.05 -4.65
CA VAL A 17 4.97 -9.35 -3.54
C VAL A 17 4.90 -10.23 -2.30
N LYS A 18 4.75 -9.61 -1.12
CA LYS A 18 4.56 -10.35 0.13
C LYS A 18 3.26 -11.13 0.10
N ALA A 19 3.34 -12.43 0.35
CA ALA A 19 2.16 -13.27 0.54
C ALA A 19 1.44 -12.94 1.85
N SER A 20 0.13 -13.22 1.89
CA SER A 20 -0.68 -13.31 3.09
C SER A 20 -0.16 -14.41 4.03
N SER A 21 -0.65 -14.44 5.24
CA SER A 21 -0.24 -15.42 6.26
C SER A 21 -0.58 -16.87 5.90
N ASP A 22 -1.57 -17.10 5.02
CA ASP A 22 -1.90 -18.43 4.47
C ASP A 22 -1.05 -18.80 3.24
N GLY A 23 -0.22 -17.88 2.75
CA GLY A 23 0.67 -18.06 1.62
C GLY A 23 0.01 -17.92 0.24
N LYS A 24 -1.28 -17.57 0.16
CA LYS A 24 -2.04 -17.57 -1.10
C LYS A 24 -2.42 -16.18 -1.61
N GLY A 25 -2.86 -15.30 -0.69
CA GLY A 25 -3.28 -13.94 -1.02
C GLY A 25 -2.17 -12.91 -0.89
N LEU A 26 -2.56 -11.64 -0.98
CA LEU A 26 -1.67 -10.49 -0.76
C LEU A 26 -1.46 -10.26 0.74
N GLY A 27 -0.23 -10.04 1.15
CA GLY A 27 0.11 -9.68 2.52
C GLY A 27 0.05 -8.17 2.80
N ASP A 28 0.29 -7.79 4.04
CA ASP A 28 0.15 -6.45 4.62
C ASP A 28 1.19 -5.41 4.14
N CYS A 29 1.96 -5.70 3.10
CA CYS A 29 3.05 -4.82 2.65
C CYS A 29 2.53 -3.57 1.92
N ILE A 30 2.73 -2.38 2.52
CA ILE A 30 2.36 -1.08 1.94
C ILE A 30 3.02 -0.85 0.58
N GLN A 31 4.29 -1.23 0.43
CA GLN A 31 5.01 -1.01 -0.82
C GLN A 31 4.54 -1.97 -1.93
N CYS A 32 4.16 -3.20 -1.56
CA CYS A 32 3.53 -4.12 -2.51
C CYS A 32 2.19 -3.57 -3.00
N HIS A 33 1.31 -3.11 -2.09
CA HIS A 33 0.05 -2.47 -2.45
C HIS A 33 0.26 -1.25 -3.35
N ARG A 34 1.23 -0.36 -3.01
CA ARG A 34 1.62 0.80 -3.83
C ARG A 34 1.95 0.42 -5.25
N LEU A 35 2.81 -0.58 -5.46
CA LEU A 35 3.24 -1.00 -6.80
C LEU A 35 2.16 -1.77 -7.57
N MET A 36 1.32 -2.53 -6.86
CA MET A 36 0.14 -3.15 -7.48
C MET A 36 -0.83 -2.10 -8.03
N MET A 37 -1.11 -1.03 -7.26
CA MET A 37 -1.89 0.11 -7.76
C MET A 37 -1.21 0.79 -8.94
N PHE A 38 0.11 1.02 -8.85
CA PHE A 38 0.87 1.70 -9.91
C PHE A 38 0.82 0.92 -11.23
N LEU A 39 1.03 -0.39 -11.20
CA LEU A 39 0.92 -1.27 -12.37
C LEU A 39 -0.50 -1.26 -12.95
N ALA A 40 -1.53 -1.34 -12.10
CA ALA A 40 -2.92 -1.30 -12.53
C ALA A 40 -3.26 0.05 -13.21
N LEU A 41 -2.76 1.16 -12.67
CA LEU A 41 -2.93 2.50 -13.28
C LEU A 41 -2.21 2.62 -14.62
N LYS A 42 -1.06 1.98 -14.78
CA LYS A 42 -0.33 1.90 -16.05
C LYS A 42 -1.06 1.04 -17.08
N GLY A 43 -2.00 0.20 -16.66
CA GLY A 43 -2.65 -0.77 -17.57
C GLY A 43 -1.67 -1.79 -18.13
N VAL A 44 -0.57 -2.07 -17.41
CA VAL A 44 0.46 -3.01 -17.82
C VAL A 44 0.20 -4.36 -17.17
N ASP A 45 0.03 -5.38 -17.99
CA ASP A 45 -0.05 -6.75 -17.53
C ASP A 45 1.33 -7.17 -16.97
N ALA A 46 1.34 -7.56 -15.72
CA ALA A 46 2.52 -8.12 -15.07
C ALA A 46 2.12 -9.38 -14.31
N LYS A 47 2.93 -10.40 -14.42
CA LYS A 47 2.76 -11.60 -13.58
C LYS A 47 3.01 -11.22 -12.12
N VAL A 48 2.02 -11.43 -11.25
CA VAL A 48 2.16 -11.20 -9.82
C VAL A 48 2.41 -12.53 -9.10
N THR A 49 3.55 -12.61 -8.41
CA THR A 49 3.95 -13.80 -7.67
C THR A 49 4.04 -13.48 -6.18
N THR A 50 3.23 -14.17 -5.36
CA THR A 50 3.27 -14.01 -3.91
C THR A 50 4.39 -14.82 -3.28
N ILE A 51 5.15 -14.22 -2.37
CA ILE A 51 6.29 -14.83 -1.69
C ILE A 51 6.01 -14.92 -0.19
N ASP A 52 5.93 -16.15 0.32
CA ASP A 52 5.90 -16.40 1.77
C ASP A 52 7.30 -16.15 2.35
N LEU A 53 7.45 -15.10 3.15
CA LEU A 53 8.74 -14.73 3.73
C LEU A 53 9.21 -15.68 4.85
N VAL A 54 8.30 -16.48 5.41
CA VAL A 54 8.61 -17.48 6.45
C VAL A 54 9.10 -18.77 5.78
N ARG A 55 8.37 -19.22 4.75
CA ARG A 55 8.67 -20.44 3.99
C ARG A 55 9.11 -20.07 2.57
N LYS A 56 10.19 -19.29 2.48
CA LYS A 56 10.68 -18.77 1.19
C LYS A 56 10.84 -19.89 0.15
N PRO A 57 10.17 -19.76 -1.02
CA PRO A 57 10.30 -20.74 -2.11
C PRO A 57 11.76 -20.90 -2.58
N THR A 58 12.13 -22.10 -3.05
CA THR A 58 13.47 -22.38 -3.54
C THR A 58 13.88 -21.45 -4.67
N PHE A 59 12.99 -21.24 -5.65
CA PHE A 59 13.27 -20.34 -6.78
C PHE A 59 13.60 -18.91 -6.32
N PHE A 60 12.91 -18.41 -5.27
CA PHE A 60 13.17 -17.07 -4.74
C PHE A 60 14.54 -16.98 -4.06
N LYS A 61 14.95 -18.01 -3.32
CA LYS A 61 16.28 -18.06 -2.70
C LYS A 61 17.40 -18.11 -3.73
N GLU A 62 17.19 -18.82 -4.83
CA GLU A 62 18.20 -19.02 -5.88
C GLU A 62 18.32 -17.81 -6.82
N ASN A 63 17.18 -17.25 -7.27
CA ASN A 63 17.19 -16.21 -8.31
C ASN A 63 17.12 -14.78 -7.75
N TYR A 64 16.64 -14.59 -6.49
CA TYR A 64 16.42 -13.29 -5.86
C TYR A 64 17.11 -13.19 -4.49
N SER A 65 18.29 -13.82 -4.36
CA SER A 65 19.04 -13.83 -3.10
C SER A 65 19.38 -12.40 -2.65
N GLY A 66 19.03 -12.08 -1.39
CA GLY A 66 19.27 -10.74 -0.82
C GLY A 66 18.23 -9.69 -1.18
N MET A 67 17.33 -9.93 -2.15
CA MET A 67 16.28 -8.98 -2.54
C MET A 67 15.20 -8.84 -1.48
N LYS A 68 14.64 -7.63 -1.40
CA LYS A 68 13.47 -7.29 -0.59
C LYS A 68 12.20 -7.41 -1.42
N LEU A 69 11.05 -7.34 -0.75
CA LEU A 69 9.75 -7.23 -1.42
C LEU A 69 9.16 -5.83 -1.20
N PRO A 70 8.51 -5.26 -2.21
CA PRO A 70 8.30 -5.81 -3.56
C PRO A 70 9.59 -5.89 -4.36
N CYS A 71 9.66 -6.83 -5.32
CA CYS A 71 10.77 -6.97 -6.26
C CYS A 71 10.21 -7.12 -7.68
N LEU A 72 10.68 -6.29 -8.61
CA LEU A 72 10.34 -6.38 -10.02
C LEU A 72 11.43 -7.14 -10.75
N SER A 73 11.01 -8.07 -11.58
CA SER A 73 11.84 -8.69 -12.62
C SER A 73 11.29 -8.29 -13.98
N HIS A 74 12.14 -7.83 -14.89
CA HIS A 74 11.77 -7.46 -16.25
C HIS A 74 12.72 -8.12 -17.25
N ASP A 75 12.19 -9.00 -18.08
CA ASP A 75 12.90 -9.63 -19.17
C ASP A 75 12.77 -8.72 -20.41
N LEU A 76 13.84 -8.02 -20.78
CA LEU A 76 13.85 -7.07 -21.88
C LEU A 76 13.96 -7.77 -23.25
N PRO A 77 13.47 -7.13 -24.33
CA PRO A 77 13.54 -7.69 -25.68
C PRO A 77 14.98 -8.00 -26.17
N ASP A 78 16.00 -7.35 -25.61
CA ASP A 78 17.40 -7.58 -25.93
C ASP A 78 18.01 -8.81 -25.19
N GLY A 79 17.18 -9.53 -24.44
CA GLY A 79 17.56 -10.71 -23.66
C GLY A 79 18.17 -10.38 -22.30
N LYS A 80 18.23 -9.12 -21.90
CA LYS A 80 18.67 -8.73 -20.55
C LYS A 80 17.53 -8.89 -19.57
N LYS A 81 17.87 -9.34 -18.35
CA LYS A 81 16.99 -9.39 -17.21
C LYS A 81 17.37 -8.28 -16.23
N ILE A 82 16.39 -7.45 -15.87
CA ILE A 82 16.54 -6.40 -14.86
C ILE A 82 15.79 -6.84 -13.59
N ILE A 83 16.42 -6.68 -12.42
CA ILE A 83 15.82 -6.98 -11.12
C ILE A 83 15.99 -5.76 -10.24
N ILE A 84 14.87 -5.24 -9.66
CA ILE A 84 14.82 -4.04 -8.82
C ILE A 84 13.99 -4.34 -7.58
N ASP A 85 14.44 -3.93 -6.38
CA ASP A 85 13.73 -4.14 -5.10
C ASP A 85 13.51 -2.85 -4.28
N ASP A 86 13.72 -1.70 -4.90
CA ASP A 86 13.30 -0.40 -4.36
C ASP A 86 12.03 0.09 -5.08
N ALA A 87 10.99 0.43 -4.32
CA ALA A 87 9.70 0.80 -4.90
C ALA A 87 9.75 2.08 -5.76
N ALA A 88 10.60 3.05 -5.42
CA ALA A 88 10.72 4.28 -6.20
C ALA A 88 11.49 4.03 -7.51
N GLU A 89 12.53 3.20 -7.46
CA GLU A 89 13.28 2.77 -8.64
C GLU A 89 12.41 1.90 -9.58
N ILE A 90 11.55 1.04 -9.02
CA ILE A 90 10.58 0.27 -9.80
C ILE A 90 9.62 1.21 -10.53
N GLU A 91 9.07 2.21 -9.85
CA GLU A 91 8.19 3.21 -10.50
C GLU A 91 8.93 4.00 -11.59
N ASP A 92 10.20 4.39 -11.38
CA ASP A 92 11.01 5.07 -12.40
C ASP A 92 11.25 4.18 -13.62
N HIS A 93 11.54 2.91 -13.39
CA HIS A 93 11.70 1.90 -14.44
C HIS A 93 10.41 1.72 -15.25
N LEU A 94 9.26 1.63 -14.56
CA LEU A 94 7.96 1.51 -15.23
C LEU A 94 7.58 2.77 -16.01
N GLU A 95 7.85 3.98 -15.49
CA GLU A 95 7.66 5.22 -16.26
C GLU A 95 8.53 5.29 -17.51
N GLN A 96 9.75 4.79 -17.44
CA GLN A 96 10.68 4.78 -18.57
C GLN A 96 10.26 3.82 -19.69
N HIS A 97 9.78 2.62 -19.32
CA HIS A 97 9.46 1.57 -20.30
C HIS A 97 7.99 1.62 -20.77
N PHE A 98 7.12 2.16 -19.91
CA PHE A 98 5.68 2.34 -20.16
C PHE A 98 5.29 3.79 -19.84
N PRO A 99 5.63 4.77 -20.71
CA PRO A 99 5.47 6.19 -20.39
C PRO A 99 4.01 6.63 -20.24
N GLU A 100 3.07 5.93 -20.88
CA GLU A 100 1.65 6.27 -20.83
C GLU A 100 0.81 5.22 -20.06
N PRO A 101 -0.18 5.68 -19.26
CA PRO A 101 -0.37 7.07 -18.83
C PRO A 101 0.76 7.52 -17.89
N LYS A 102 1.16 8.79 -17.99
CA LYS A 102 2.14 9.37 -17.08
C LYS A 102 1.55 9.50 -15.66
N LEU A 103 2.16 8.88 -14.67
CA LEU A 103 1.70 8.87 -13.29
C LEU A 103 2.60 9.67 -12.33
N LYS A 104 3.89 9.80 -12.66
CA LYS A 104 4.86 10.56 -11.84
C LYS A 104 5.03 11.98 -12.36
N PHE A 105 5.15 12.91 -11.44
CA PHE A 105 5.50 14.30 -11.75
C PHE A 105 7.01 14.45 -11.89
N GLY A 106 7.46 15.06 -12.98
CA GLY A 106 8.87 15.37 -13.21
C GLY A 106 9.34 16.54 -12.34
N SER A 107 10.67 16.72 -12.24
CA SER A 107 11.25 17.84 -11.55
C SER A 107 10.79 19.17 -12.17
N GLY A 108 10.17 20.03 -11.36
CA GLY A 108 9.63 21.32 -11.80
C GLY A 108 8.23 21.27 -12.42
N GLU A 109 7.61 20.13 -12.55
CA GLU A 109 6.20 20.03 -12.91
C GLU A 109 5.30 20.48 -11.76
N ASN A 110 4.18 21.10 -12.13
CA ASN A 110 3.18 21.51 -11.13
C ASN A 110 2.32 20.33 -10.72
N ASP A 111 2.61 19.74 -9.57
CA ASP A 111 1.82 18.69 -8.95
C ASP A 111 0.77 19.23 -7.96
N GLY A 112 0.62 20.55 -7.86
CA GLY A 112 -0.26 21.19 -6.88
C GLY A 112 0.09 20.89 -5.41
N GLY A 113 1.26 20.31 -5.14
CA GLY A 113 1.70 19.86 -3.81
C GLY A 113 1.35 18.40 -3.48
N ALA A 114 0.80 17.65 -4.44
CA ALA A 114 0.37 16.26 -4.26
C ALA A 114 1.47 15.34 -3.72
N THR A 115 2.68 15.44 -4.25
CA THR A 115 3.85 14.63 -3.82
C THR A 115 4.22 14.83 -2.34
N LYS A 116 3.88 15.99 -1.77
CA LYS A 116 4.15 16.32 -0.35
C LYS A 116 2.95 16.12 0.56
N ALA A 117 1.78 15.78 0.01
CA ALA A 117 0.54 15.69 0.76
C ALA A 117 0.57 14.62 1.87
N GLU A 118 1.32 13.55 1.68
CA GLU A 118 1.49 12.48 2.67
C GLU A 118 1.99 12.99 4.03
N GLY A 119 2.90 13.98 4.04
CA GLY A 119 3.51 14.52 5.26
C GLY A 119 4.16 13.43 6.12
N ARG A 120 3.80 13.42 7.43
CA ARG A 120 4.31 12.45 8.40
C ARG A 120 3.24 11.49 8.91
N ILE A 121 2.15 11.31 8.18
CA ILE A 121 0.98 10.51 8.61
C ILE A 121 1.41 9.12 9.04
N PHE A 122 2.15 8.39 8.20
CA PHE A 122 2.56 7.03 8.55
C PHE A 122 3.50 6.96 9.76
N GLN A 123 4.39 7.94 9.91
CA GLN A 123 5.28 8.05 11.06
C GLN A 123 4.48 8.23 12.36
N LYS A 124 3.48 9.14 12.35
CA LYS A 124 2.64 9.41 13.52
C LYS A 124 1.72 8.24 13.84
N PHE A 125 1.13 7.62 12.83
CA PHE A 125 0.37 6.38 12.98
C PHE A 125 1.21 5.26 13.61
N SER A 126 2.40 5.01 13.08
CA SER A 126 3.30 3.98 13.61
C SER A 126 3.70 4.25 15.07
N ALA A 127 3.92 5.51 15.43
CA ALA A 127 4.19 5.90 16.81
C ALA A 127 2.98 5.58 17.74
N CYS A 128 1.75 5.89 17.31
CA CYS A 128 0.54 5.53 18.05
C CYS A 128 0.43 4.02 18.27
N MET A 129 0.65 3.23 17.22
CA MET A 129 0.53 1.78 17.29
C MET A 129 1.59 1.13 18.18
N ARG A 130 2.81 1.63 18.16
CA ARG A 130 3.94 1.09 18.93
C ARG A 130 3.96 1.55 20.40
N ASN A 131 3.19 2.59 20.73
CA ASN A 131 3.12 3.10 22.08
C ASN A 131 2.45 2.12 23.03
N LYS A 132 3.07 1.88 24.20
CA LYS A 132 2.56 1.05 25.30
C LYS A 132 2.21 1.86 26.56
N ASP A 133 2.50 3.15 26.55
CA ASP A 133 2.26 4.06 27.66
C ASP A 133 0.93 4.78 27.46
N ALA A 134 -0.05 4.47 28.31
CA ALA A 134 -1.38 5.08 28.24
C ALA A 134 -1.36 6.60 28.45
N ASP A 135 -0.42 7.11 29.25
CA ASP A 135 -0.32 8.55 29.54
C ASP A 135 0.14 9.37 28.33
N VAL A 136 0.78 8.70 27.36
CA VAL A 136 1.30 9.34 26.13
C VAL A 136 0.36 9.15 24.95
N ASP A 137 -0.60 8.23 25.04
CA ASP A 137 -1.47 7.85 23.90
C ASP A 137 -2.23 9.05 23.31
N GLU A 138 -2.86 9.87 24.18
CA GLU A 138 -3.63 11.03 23.72
C GLU A 138 -2.74 12.09 23.03
N LYS A 139 -1.51 12.27 23.50
CA LYS A 139 -0.53 13.18 22.87
C LYS A 139 -0.14 12.68 21.47
N LEU A 140 0.09 11.38 21.32
CA LEU A 140 0.46 10.79 20.03
C LEU A 140 -0.72 10.83 19.04
N LYS A 141 -1.94 10.55 19.51
CA LYS A 141 -3.16 10.74 18.72
C LYS A 141 -3.32 12.20 18.27
N GLY A 142 -3.03 13.16 19.15
CA GLY A 142 -3.03 14.59 18.81
C GLY A 142 -2.08 14.90 17.65
N PHE A 143 -0.86 14.43 17.68
CA PHE A 143 0.10 14.61 16.58
C PHE A 143 -0.35 13.95 15.27
N LEU A 144 -1.04 12.81 15.34
CA LEU A 144 -1.62 12.18 14.17
C LEU A 144 -2.78 13.00 13.61
N LEU A 145 -3.66 13.50 14.49
CA LEU A 145 -4.78 14.36 14.10
C LEU A 145 -4.29 15.65 13.43
N ASP A 146 -3.17 16.24 13.86
CA ASP A 146 -2.57 17.41 13.21
C ASP A 146 -2.16 17.09 11.76
N GLU A 147 -1.55 15.93 11.51
CA GLU A 147 -1.17 15.51 10.16
C GLU A 147 -2.41 15.23 9.29
N LEU A 148 -3.43 14.56 9.83
CA LEU A 148 -4.71 14.32 9.12
C LEU A 148 -5.45 15.63 8.82
N SER A 149 -5.40 16.58 9.74
CA SER A 149 -5.96 17.93 9.54
C SER A 149 -5.24 18.68 8.41
N ARG A 150 -3.92 18.58 8.35
CA ARG A 150 -3.13 19.17 7.24
C ARG A 150 -3.50 18.55 5.89
N LEU A 151 -3.64 17.22 5.84
CA LEU A 151 -4.08 16.54 4.62
C LEU A 151 -5.49 16.98 4.23
N ASN A 152 -6.43 17.05 5.19
CA ASN A 152 -7.78 17.54 4.93
C ASN A 152 -7.79 18.97 4.38
N THR A 153 -6.96 19.87 4.94
CA THR A 153 -6.81 21.24 4.46
C THR A 153 -6.23 21.27 3.05
N PHE A 154 -5.21 20.46 2.77
CA PHE A 154 -4.63 20.33 1.43
C PHE A 154 -5.68 19.88 0.40
N LEU A 155 -6.48 18.87 0.71
CA LEU A 155 -7.53 18.34 -0.16
C LEU A 155 -8.64 19.37 -0.47
N GLY A 156 -8.86 20.34 0.42
CA GLY A 156 -9.76 21.48 0.22
C GLY A 156 -9.11 22.74 -0.36
N SER A 157 -7.80 22.72 -0.61
CA SER A 157 -7.04 23.89 -1.04
C SER A 157 -7.27 24.26 -2.50
N SER A 158 -7.26 25.55 -2.80
CA SER A 158 -7.27 26.07 -4.18
C SER A 158 -5.94 25.90 -4.91
N THR A 159 -4.85 25.57 -4.20
CA THR A 159 -3.54 25.30 -4.80
C THR A 159 -3.43 23.87 -5.32
N LYS A 160 -4.26 22.96 -4.81
CA LYS A 160 -4.37 21.59 -5.30
C LYS A 160 -4.95 21.59 -6.73
N ILE A 161 -4.48 20.70 -7.58
CA ILE A 161 -5.13 20.44 -8.87
C ILE A 161 -6.54 19.93 -8.57
N PRO A 162 -7.61 20.59 -9.09
CA PRO A 162 -8.99 20.19 -8.81
C PRO A 162 -9.26 18.75 -9.20
N GLY A 163 -10.05 18.04 -8.41
CA GLY A 163 -10.46 16.66 -8.68
C GLY A 163 -10.63 15.81 -7.42
N ARG A 164 -11.01 14.56 -7.62
CA ARG A 164 -11.32 13.59 -6.57
C ARG A 164 -10.06 13.11 -5.82
N PHE A 165 -8.88 13.10 -6.49
CA PHE A 165 -7.61 12.60 -5.98
C PHE A 165 -6.59 13.71 -5.74
N LEU A 166 -5.38 13.36 -5.34
CA LEU A 166 -4.38 14.34 -4.92
C LEU A 166 -3.98 15.30 -6.04
N ALA A 167 -3.97 14.83 -7.29
CA ALA A 167 -3.54 15.60 -8.46
C ALA A 167 -4.56 15.59 -9.61
N GLY A 168 -5.86 15.60 -9.31
CA GLY A 168 -6.91 15.64 -10.33
C GLY A 168 -8.02 14.62 -10.11
N ASP A 169 -8.71 14.24 -11.20
CA ASP A 169 -9.83 13.31 -11.16
C ASP A 169 -9.42 11.83 -11.25
N SER A 170 -8.20 11.56 -11.66
CA SER A 170 -7.62 10.21 -11.73
C SER A 170 -6.54 10.04 -10.68
N MET A 171 -6.38 8.81 -10.18
CA MET A 171 -5.28 8.46 -9.31
C MET A 171 -3.93 8.61 -10.03
N THR A 172 -2.92 9.04 -9.30
CA THR A 172 -1.55 9.20 -9.75
C THR A 172 -0.58 8.59 -8.73
N GLN A 173 0.72 8.67 -8.98
CA GLN A 173 1.75 8.12 -8.09
C GLN A 173 1.62 8.61 -6.63
N PRO A 174 1.34 9.90 -6.31
CA PRO A 174 1.10 10.33 -4.93
C PRO A 174 -0.04 9.58 -4.23
N ASP A 175 -1.11 9.22 -4.94
CA ASP A 175 -2.21 8.43 -4.40
C ASP A 175 -1.77 6.99 -4.09
N CYS A 176 -0.97 6.38 -4.96
CA CYS A 176 -0.37 5.06 -4.72
C CYS A 176 0.53 5.05 -3.47
N VAL A 177 1.19 6.16 -3.17
CA VAL A 177 2.02 6.30 -1.96
C VAL A 177 1.18 6.47 -0.70
N LEU A 178 0.10 7.23 -0.76
CA LEU A 178 -0.69 7.63 0.42
C LEU A 178 -1.79 6.64 0.78
N LEU A 179 -2.58 6.17 -0.19
CA LEU A 179 -3.75 5.33 0.06
C LEU A 179 -3.44 4.02 0.80
N PRO A 180 -2.38 3.26 0.47
CA PRO A 180 -2.01 2.07 1.24
C PRO A 180 -1.71 2.35 2.71
N LYS A 181 -1.13 3.50 3.01
CA LYS A 181 -0.82 3.93 4.38
C LYS A 181 -2.08 4.31 5.15
N LEU A 182 -3.01 5.02 4.51
CA LEU A 182 -4.32 5.36 5.09
C LEU A 182 -5.18 4.11 5.31
N HIS A 183 -5.10 3.13 4.41
CA HIS A 183 -5.77 1.85 4.60
C HIS A 183 -5.30 1.15 5.88
N GLN A 184 -3.99 0.97 6.04
CA GLN A 184 -3.44 0.35 7.26
C GLN A 184 -3.80 1.15 8.51
N LEU A 185 -3.70 2.48 8.45
CA LEU A 185 -4.06 3.37 9.55
C LEU A 185 -5.52 3.15 9.98
N ARG A 186 -6.47 3.19 9.05
CA ARG A 186 -7.90 3.03 9.33
C ARG A 186 -8.19 1.68 9.98
N VAL A 187 -7.67 0.59 9.40
CA VAL A 187 -7.90 -0.76 9.91
C VAL A 187 -7.29 -0.96 11.29
N ALA A 188 -6.01 -0.65 11.45
CA ALA A 188 -5.30 -0.93 12.67
C ALA A 188 -5.72 -0.05 13.86
N LEU A 189 -5.89 1.26 13.64
CA LEU A 189 -6.29 2.16 14.73
C LEU A 189 -7.72 1.95 15.17
N LYS A 190 -8.64 1.67 14.24
CA LYS A 190 -10.01 1.33 14.60
C LYS A 190 -10.06 0.13 15.52
N PHE A 191 -9.33 -0.92 15.19
CA PHE A 191 -9.33 -2.15 15.98
C PHE A 191 -8.55 -2.03 17.30
N TYR A 192 -7.29 -1.56 17.24
CA TYR A 192 -6.40 -1.60 18.41
C TYR A 192 -6.50 -0.39 19.34
N LYS A 193 -6.93 0.75 18.84
CA LYS A 193 -6.91 2.03 19.58
C LYS A 193 -8.28 2.71 19.69
N ASP A 194 -9.36 2.08 19.20
CA ASP A 194 -10.71 2.66 19.14
C ASP A 194 -10.72 4.08 18.54
N PHE A 195 -9.89 4.27 17.51
CA PHE A 195 -9.71 5.56 16.85
C PHE A 195 -10.24 5.50 15.42
N GLU A 196 -11.06 6.46 15.06
CA GLU A 196 -11.54 6.72 13.71
C GLU A 196 -11.16 8.13 13.26
N ILE A 197 -11.05 8.32 11.95
CA ILE A 197 -10.81 9.64 11.36
C ILE A 197 -12.04 10.51 11.67
N PRO A 198 -11.89 11.69 12.32
CA PRO A 198 -13.01 12.53 12.70
C PRO A 198 -13.85 12.98 11.51
N GLU A 199 -15.19 12.94 11.65
CA GLU A 199 -16.15 13.35 10.62
C GLU A 199 -15.95 14.78 10.11
N LYS A 200 -15.42 15.67 10.96
CA LYS A 200 -15.06 17.05 10.58
C LYS A 200 -14.00 17.15 9.48
N TYR A 201 -13.30 16.06 9.17
CA TYR A 201 -12.33 16.01 8.07
C TYR A 201 -13.03 15.58 6.77
N GLU A 202 -14.03 16.35 6.37
CA GLU A 202 -14.92 16.03 5.24
C GLU A 202 -14.20 15.79 3.92
N LYS A 203 -13.14 16.57 3.63
CA LYS A 203 -12.38 16.41 2.38
C LYS A 203 -11.54 15.13 2.37
N LEU A 204 -10.98 14.77 3.53
CA LEU A 204 -10.26 13.51 3.68
C LEU A 204 -11.21 12.31 3.59
N ILE A 205 -12.40 12.42 4.19
CA ILE A 205 -13.42 11.36 4.09
C ILE A 205 -13.88 11.21 2.64
N ALA A 206 -14.14 12.31 1.94
CA ALA A 206 -14.53 12.27 0.53
C ALA A 206 -13.44 11.61 -0.36
N TYR A 207 -12.16 11.94 -0.11
CA TYR A 207 -11.02 11.33 -0.80
C TYR A 207 -10.94 9.82 -0.56
N LEU A 208 -11.13 9.38 0.69
CA LEU A 208 -11.12 7.97 1.04
C LEU A 208 -12.31 7.22 0.43
N ASN A 209 -13.49 7.82 0.42
CA ASN A 209 -14.67 7.23 -0.21
C ASN A 209 -14.48 7.11 -1.73
N ALA A 210 -13.90 8.14 -2.37
CA ALA A 210 -13.56 8.08 -3.78
C ALA A 210 -12.60 6.92 -4.10
N ALA A 211 -11.61 6.68 -3.23
CA ALA A 211 -10.69 5.54 -3.39
C ALA A 211 -11.40 4.18 -3.23
N GLU A 212 -12.35 4.06 -2.29
CA GLU A 212 -13.12 2.82 -2.10
C GLU A 212 -14.04 2.48 -3.30
N GLU A 213 -14.38 3.44 -4.15
CA GLU A 213 -15.12 3.24 -5.38
C GLU A 213 -14.25 2.71 -6.53
N GLU A 214 -12.92 2.82 -6.42
CA GLU A 214 -11.97 2.42 -7.46
C GLU A 214 -11.49 0.98 -7.27
N GLU A 215 -11.72 0.14 -8.27
CA GLU A 215 -11.27 -1.26 -8.26
C GLU A 215 -9.75 -1.36 -8.18
N ILE A 216 -9.03 -0.40 -8.74
CA ILE A 216 -7.57 -0.29 -8.65
C ILE A 216 -7.11 -0.28 -7.20
N PHE A 217 -7.80 0.43 -6.31
CA PHE A 217 -7.45 0.46 -4.89
C PHE A 217 -7.97 -0.78 -4.15
N THR A 218 -9.23 -1.15 -4.37
CA THR A 218 -9.87 -2.23 -3.62
C THR A 218 -9.37 -3.61 -4.02
N GLY A 219 -9.09 -3.83 -5.30
CA GLY A 219 -8.62 -5.10 -5.85
C GLY A 219 -7.11 -5.37 -5.62
N THR A 220 -6.33 -4.36 -5.25
CA THR A 220 -4.88 -4.50 -5.04
C THR A 220 -4.46 -4.55 -3.56
N ARG A 221 -5.39 -4.39 -2.62
CA ARG A 221 -5.10 -4.41 -1.19
C ARG A 221 -5.20 -5.81 -0.60
N CYS A 222 -4.50 -6.02 0.51
CA CYS A 222 -4.68 -7.22 1.32
C CYS A 222 -5.97 -7.14 2.16
N ASP A 223 -6.41 -8.29 2.66
CA ASP A 223 -7.50 -8.36 3.62
C ASP A 223 -7.17 -7.60 4.91
N ALA A 224 -8.20 -7.04 5.55
CA ALA A 224 -8.06 -6.33 6.82
C ALA A 224 -7.39 -7.21 7.89
N ASP A 225 -7.65 -8.51 7.90
CA ASP A 225 -7.06 -9.46 8.83
C ASP A 225 -5.54 -9.55 8.71
N GLU A 226 -4.97 -9.37 7.52
CA GLU A 226 -3.50 -9.33 7.34
C GLU A 226 -2.91 -8.08 7.98
N VAL A 227 -3.59 -6.93 7.85
CA VAL A 227 -3.20 -5.68 8.53
C VAL A 227 -3.26 -5.86 10.04
N LEU A 228 -4.36 -6.44 10.56
CA LEU A 228 -4.52 -6.69 12.00
C LEU A 228 -3.45 -7.65 12.52
N LEU A 229 -3.13 -8.70 11.76
CA LEU A 229 -2.10 -9.68 12.12
C LEU A 229 -0.73 -9.01 12.22
N PHE A 230 -0.36 -8.20 11.26
CA PHE A 230 0.92 -7.45 11.29
C PHE A 230 1.02 -6.56 12.52
N TRP A 231 -0.04 -5.82 12.84
CA TRP A 231 -0.04 -4.90 13.98
C TRP A 231 -0.32 -5.59 15.33
N SER A 232 -0.64 -6.89 15.36
CA SER A 232 -0.95 -7.63 16.59
C SER A 232 0.18 -7.60 17.63
N THR A 233 1.44 -7.57 17.20
CA THR A 233 2.60 -7.49 18.09
C THR A 233 2.81 -6.09 18.67
N HIS A 234 2.22 -5.05 18.09
CA HIS A 234 2.38 -3.65 18.48
C HIS A 234 1.13 -3.06 19.13
N GLY A 235 -0.06 -3.54 18.78
CA GLY A 235 -1.33 -3.08 19.29
C GLY A 235 -1.65 -3.51 20.72
N ASP A 236 -2.90 -3.28 21.15
CA ASP A 236 -3.42 -3.75 22.43
C ASP A 236 -3.36 -5.28 22.50
N GLN A 237 -2.67 -5.81 23.52
CA GLN A 237 -2.39 -7.25 23.60
C GLN A 237 -3.65 -8.09 23.89
N LYS A 238 -4.66 -7.54 24.59
CA LYS A 238 -5.91 -8.25 24.84
C LYS A 238 -6.70 -8.40 23.55
N LYS A 239 -6.83 -7.31 22.81
CA LYS A 239 -7.47 -7.31 21.47
C LYS A 239 -6.71 -8.20 20.48
N ALA A 240 -5.37 -8.18 20.49
CA ALA A 240 -4.54 -9.04 19.67
C ALA A 240 -4.77 -10.53 19.98
N GLN A 241 -4.78 -10.92 21.24
CA GLN A 241 -5.04 -12.31 21.66
C GLN A 241 -6.45 -12.75 21.26
N GLN A 242 -7.45 -11.90 21.44
CA GLN A 242 -8.83 -12.19 21.03
C GLN A 242 -8.92 -12.43 19.51
N PHE A 243 -8.33 -11.54 18.70
CA PHE A 243 -8.27 -11.65 17.26
C PHE A 243 -7.60 -12.97 16.81
N LEU A 244 -6.43 -13.30 17.37
CA LEU A 244 -5.69 -14.51 17.01
C LEU A 244 -6.47 -15.79 17.36
N ARG A 245 -7.21 -15.81 18.48
CA ARG A 245 -8.08 -16.97 18.86
C ARG A 245 -9.23 -17.16 17.86
N THR A 246 -9.90 -16.07 17.45
CA THR A 246 -11.01 -16.11 16.49
C THR A 246 -10.53 -16.62 15.13
N ARG A 247 -9.39 -16.12 14.67
CA ARG A 247 -8.77 -16.50 13.39
C ARG A 247 -8.36 -17.98 13.37
N SER A 248 -7.74 -18.48 14.46
CA SER A 248 -7.35 -19.89 14.57
C SER A 248 -8.55 -20.84 14.53
N GLY A 249 -9.70 -20.44 15.09
CA GLY A 249 -10.94 -21.22 15.05
C GLY A 249 -11.62 -21.25 13.67
N SER A 250 -11.29 -20.29 12.77
CA SER A 250 -11.83 -20.26 11.41
C SER A 250 -11.01 -21.07 10.40
N ILE A 251 -9.74 -21.37 10.71
CA ILE A 251 -8.85 -22.16 9.83
C ILE A 251 -9.12 -23.67 9.96
N HIS A 252 -9.83 -24.09 10.99
CA HIS A 252 -10.15 -25.50 11.27
C HIS A 252 -11.60 -25.89 10.93
N LYS A 253 -12.33 -25.05 10.23
CA LYS A 253 -13.66 -25.35 9.67
C LYS A 253 -13.59 -25.39 8.15
#